data_6693a8204b8ae2bbec348349af43c7e7
#
_entry.id   6693a8204b8ae2bbec348349af43c7e7
#
_cell.length_a   1.000
_cell.length_b   1.000
_cell.length_c   1.000
_cell.angle_alpha   90.00
_cell.angle_beta   90.00
_cell.angle_gamma   90.00
#
_symmetry.space_group_name_H-M   'P 1'
#
loop_
_entity.id
_entity.type
_entity.pdbx_description
1 polymer ?
#
loop_
_entity_poly.entity_id
_entity_poly.type
_entity_poly.pdbx_seq_one_letter_code
_entity_poly.pdbx_strand_id
1 'polypeptide(L)'
;IATKAGFSSALGAFVMGSILAETIDAERIEHLVKPVKDLFGAIFFVSVGMLIDPQMLWEYKIPIFIITLVVMAGQICFASFGVLLSGQPIKIAIQSGFSLAQIGEFAFSIAGLGLSLNVTDQYLYPIVVAVSVITTFFTPYMIRLAEPTYKWAERIIPENWKQFLERYSSGSNTIRQKSAWNKLLKALVRISAAAAFVNVTTKSRS
;
A
#
# COMPACT_ATOMS: atom_id res chain seq x y z
N ILE A 1 22.55 -4.04 6.29
CA ILE A 1 22.37 -3.23 7.52
C ILE A 1 21.11 -3.72 8.26
N ALA A 2 19.92 -3.79 7.62
CA ALA A 2 18.67 -4.22 8.24
C ALA A 2 18.79 -5.59 8.92
N THR A 3 19.31 -6.59 8.23
CA THR A 3 19.51 -7.95 8.75
C THR A 3 20.49 -8.00 9.94
N LYS A 4 21.54 -7.16 9.95
CA LYS A 4 22.44 -7.04 11.10
C LYS A 4 21.78 -6.39 12.33
N ALA A 5 20.74 -5.59 12.11
CA ALA A 5 19.93 -4.96 13.15
C ALA A 5 18.71 -5.83 13.59
N GLY A 6 18.61 -7.06 13.12
CA GLY A 6 17.52 -7.98 13.45
C GLY A 6 16.22 -7.76 12.67
N PHE A 7 16.23 -6.90 11.66
CA PHE A 7 15.08 -6.66 10.79
C PHE A 7 15.14 -7.50 9.51
N SER A 8 13.98 -7.73 8.90
CA SER A 8 13.89 -8.40 7.59
C SER A 8 14.53 -7.54 6.49
N SER A 9 15.11 -8.19 5.48
CA SER A 9 15.64 -7.50 4.28
C SER A 9 14.53 -6.75 3.52
N ALA A 10 13.31 -7.29 3.50
CA ALA A 10 12.14 -6.67 2.89
C ALA A 10 11.77 -5.33 3.56
N LEU A 11 11.78 -5.28 4.90
CA LEU A 11 11.56 -4.03 5.63
C LEU A 11 12.66 -3.00 5.32
N GLY A 12 13.91 -3.45 5.26
CA GLY A 12 15.03 -2.58 4.89
C GLY A 12 14.90 -2.00 3.48
N ALA A 13 14.49 -2.82 2.52
CA ALA A 13 14.23 -2.38 1.15
C ALA A 13 13.06 -1.39 1.07
N PHE A 14 11.96 -1.65 1.81
CA PHE A 14 10.81 -0.75 1.89
C PHE A 14 11.19 0.63 2.45
N VAL A 15 11.91 0.67 3.55
CA VAL A 15 12.36 1.94 4.17
C VAL A 15 13.27 2.72 3.23
N MET A 16 14.24 2.04 2.58
CA MET A 16 15.12 2.69 1.60
C MET A 16 14.33 3.19 0.38
N GLY A 17 13.40 2.41 -0.14
CA GLY A 17 12.51 2.81 -1.22
C GLY A 17 11.68 4.04 -0.88
N SER A 18 11.14 4.10 0.33
CA SER A 18 10.37 5.25 0.82
C SER A 18 11.23 6.53 0.93
N ILE A 19 12.48 6.40 1.36
CA ILE A 19 13.42 7.54 1.42
C ILE A 19 13.76 8.02 0.01
N LEU A 20 14.05 7.09 -0.90
CA LEU A 20 14.39 7.42 -2.28
C LEU A 20 13.20 8.05 -3.04
N ALA A 21 11.97 7.65 -2.75
CA ALA A 21 10.76 8.21 -3.34
C ALA A 21 10.52 9.69 -3.00
N GLU A 22 11.15 10.21 -1.94
CA GLU A 22 11.09 11.63 -1.57
C GLU A 22 12.25 12.46 -2.15
N THR A 23 13.17 11.85 -2.90
CA THR A 23 14.31 12.56 -3.51
C THR A 23 13.94 13.22 -4.83
N ILE A 24 14.75 14.19 -5.26
CA ILE A 24 14.57 14.89 -6.54
C ILE A 24 14.72 13.94 -7.73
N ASP A 25 15.53 12.88 -7.58
CA ASP A 25 15.79 11.87 -8.61
C ASP A 25 14.81 10.68 -8.58
N ALA A 26 13.73 10.75 -7.80
CA ALA A 26 12.78 9.65 -7.60
C ALA A 26 12.27 9.05 -8.92
N GLU A 27 11.86 9.89 -9.86
CA GLU A 27 11.35 9.47 -11.17
C GLU A 27 12.41 8.73 -12.01
N ARG A 28 13.65 9.20 -11.98
CA ARG A 28 14.78 8.54 -12.66
C ARG A 28 15.10 7.20 -12.04
N ILE A 29 15.09 7.13 -10.71
CA ILE A 29 15.32 5.88 -9.96
C ILE A 29 14.21 4.88 -10.26
N GLU A 30 12.95 5.32 -10.26
CA GLU A 30 11.80 4.48 -10.60
C GLU A 30 11.95 3.85 -11.98
N HIS A 31 12.32 4.64 -13.01
CA HIS A 31 12.56 4.16 -14.37
C HIS A 31 13.66 3.08 -14.44
N LEU A 32 14.72 3.23 -13.66
CA LEU A 32 15.83 2.26 -13.64
C LEU A 32 15.46 0.97 -12.89
N VAL A 33 14.67 1.08 -11.81
CA VAL A 33 14.30 -0.06 -10.96
C VAL A 33 13.11 -0.83 -11.53
N LYS A 34 12.21 -0.17 -12.26
CA LYS A 34 10.98 -0.77 -12.77
C LYS A 34 11.18 -2.06 -13.57
N PRO A 35 12.10 -2.16 -14.56
CA PRO A 35 12.31 -3.42 -15.30
C PRO A 35 12.77 -4.56 -14.39
N VAL A 36 13.62 -4.26 -13.41
CA VAL A 36 14.12 -5.23 -12.43
C VAL A 36 12.99 -5.71 -11.53
N LYS A 37 12.19 -4.77 -11.01
CA LYS A 37 11.00 -5.06 -10.22
C LYS A 37 10.01 -5.96 -10.99
N ASP A 38 9.74 -5.63 -12.26
CA ASP A 38 8.78 -6.37 -13.08
C ASP A 38 9.29 -7.81 -13.36
N LEU A 39 10.60 -7.95 -13.63
CA LEU A 39 11.23 -9.27 -13.80
C LEU A 39 11.15 -10.13 -12.54
N PHE A 40 11.58 -9.58 -11.38
CA PHE A 40 11.52 -10.32 -10.13
C PHE A 40 10.09 -10.58 -9.67
N GLY A 41 9.16 -9.68 -9.95
CA GLY A 41 7.73 -9.89 -9.73
C GLY A 41 7.19 -11.08 -10.53
N ALA A 42 7.55 -11.19 -11.80
CA ALA A 42 7.16 -12.33 -12.63
C ALA A 42 7.74 -13.66 -12.10
N ILE A 43 9.03 -13.67 -11.76
CA ILE A 43 9.70 -14.85 -11.16
C ILE A 43 9.02 -15.24 -9.84
N PHE A 44 8.71 -14.26 -8.99
CA PHE A 44 8.02 -14.50 -7.73
C PHE A 44 6.66 -15.17 -7.94
N PHE A 45 5.81 -14.64 -8.82
CA PHE A 45 4.49 -15.20 -9.08
C PHE A 45 4.56 -16.60 -9.70
N VAL A 46 5.53 -16.86 -10.58
CA VAL A 46 5.75 -18.21 -11.12
C VAL A 46 6.17 -19.16 -10.00
N SER A 47 7.12 -18.76 -9.15
CA SER A 47 7.61 -19.59 -8.04
C SER A 47 6.50 -19.89 -7.03
N VAL A 48 5.68 -18.90 -6.69
CA VAL A 48 4.54 -19.08 -5.78
C VAL A 48 3.48 -19.97 -6.44
N GLY A 49 3.21 -19.77 -7.73
CA GLY A 49 2.29 -20.61 -8.49
C GLY A 49 2.68 -22.09 -8.53
N MET A 50 3.99 -22.38 -8.57
CA MET A 50 4.51 -23.75 -8.54
C MET A 50 4.35 -24.45 -7.17
N LEU A 51 4.14 -23.69 -6.09
CA LEU A 51 3.87 -24.24 -4.76
C LEU A 51 2.41 -24.68 -4.58
N ILE A 52 1.55 -24.35 -5.54
CA ILE A 52 0.12 -24.68 -5.48
C ILE A 52 -0.07 -26.10 -6.01
N ASP A 53 -0.57 -27.00 -5.16
CA ASP A 53 -1.04 -28.31 -5.58
C ASP A 53 -2.46 -28.19 -6.15
N PRO A 54 -2.70 -28.52 -7.43
CA PRO A 54 -4.03 -28.47 -8.02
C PRO A 54 -5.06 -29.38 -7.33
N GLN A 55 -4.63 -30.47 -6.73
CA GLN A 55 -5.52 -31.39 -6.00
C GLN A 55 -6.05 -30.70 -4.73
N MET A 56 -5.17 -30.03 -3.98
CA MET A 56 -5.56 -29.24 -2.81
C MET A 56 -6.52 -28.11 -3.15
N LEU A 57 -6.32 -27.44 -4.30
CA LEU A 57 -7.25 -26.40 -4.75
C LEU A 57 -8.67 -26.94 -4.96
N TRP A 58 -8.77 -28.15 -5.50
CA TRP A 58 -10.08 -28.77 -5.74
C TRP A 58 -10.74 -29.25 -4.44
N GLU A 59 -9.97 -29.79 -3.52
CA GLU A 59 -10.43 -30.25 -2.21
C GLU A 59 -10.91 -29.09 -1.34
N TYR A 60 -10.15 -27.99 -1.29
CA TYR A 60 -10.44 -26.80 -0.47
C TYR A 60 -11.13 -25.68 -1.24
N LYS A 61 -11.78 -25.94 -2.37
CA LYS A 61 -12.45 -24.94 -3.20
C LYS A 61 -13.46 -24.07 -2.45
N ILE A 62 -14.22 -24.66 -1.53
CA ILE A 62 -15.23 -23.92 -0.75
C ILE A 62 -14.58 -22.97 0.26
N PRO A 63 -13.65 -23.40 1.13
CA PRO A 63 -12.89 -22.49 1.97
C PRO A 63 -12.17 -21.38 1.18
N ILE A 64 -11.50 -21.71 0.09
CA ILE A 64 -10.80 -20.74 -0.75
C ILE A 64 -11.77 -19.67 -1.28
N PHE A 65 -12.92 -20.11 -1.81
CA PHE A 65 -13.92 -19.18 -2.33
C PHE A 65 -14.49 -18.23 -1.24
N ILE A 66 -14.86 -18.78 -0.08
CA ILE A 66 -15.40 -18.00 1.03
C ILE A 66 -14.34 -17.00 1.56
N ILE A 67 -13.12 -17.47 1.80
CA ILE A 67 -12.03 -16.61 2.29
C ILE A 67 -11.72 -15.52 1.27
N THR A 68 -11.68 -15.83 -0.02
CA THR A 68 -11.47 -14.84 -1.08
C THR A 68 -12.52 -13.74 -1.03
N LEU A 69 -13.81 -14.09 -0.95
CA LEU A 69 -14.90 -13.11 -0.87
C LEU A 69 -14.82 -12.26 0.40
N VAL A 70 -14.62 -12.90 1.55
CA VAL A 70 -14.52 -12.20 2.84
C VAL A 70 -13.34 -11.24 2.87
N VAL A 71 -12.18 -11.67 2.38
CA VAL A 71 -10.98 -10.84 2.34
C VAL A 71 -11.16 -9.67 1.38
N MET A 72 -11.62 -9.90 0.14
CA MET A 72 -11.84 -8.82 -0.82
C MET A 72 -12.87 -7.80 -0.31
N ALA A 73 -14.02 -8.27 0.19
CA ALA A 73 -15.04 -7.39 0.75
C ALA A 73 -14.53 -6.63 1.98
N GLY A 74 -13.84 -7.33 2.88
CA GLY A 74 -13.24 -6.74 4.08
C GLY A 74 -12.20 -5.67 3.74
N GLN A 75 -11.27 -5.96 2.84
CA GLN A 75 -10.25 -5.00 2.38
C GLN A 75 -10.90 -3.76 1.76
N ILE A 76 -11.87 -3.93 0.85
CA ILE A 76 -12.58 -2.81 0.24
C ILE A 76 -13.27 -1.97 1.31
N CYS A 77 -14.04 -2.58 2.20
CA CYS A 77 -14.80 -1.87 3.23
C CYS A 77 -13.86 -1.15 4.23
N PHE A 78 -12.92 -1.88 4.83
CA PHE A 78 -12.06 -1.32 5.87
C PHE A 78 -11.06 -0.30 5.33
N ALA A 79 -10.48 -0.54 4.15
CA ALA A 79 -9.58 0.42 3.53
C ALA A 79 -10.31 1.70 3.10
N SER A 80 -11.49 1.57 2.48
CA SER A 80 -12.32 2.74 2.13
C SER A 80 -12.70 3.54 3.37
N PHE A 81 -13.12 2.86 4.43
CA PHE A 81 -13.46 3.49 5.71
C PHE A 81 -12.26 4.20 6.35
N GLY A 82 -11.09 3.56 6.38
CA GLY A 82 -9.85 4.16 6.88
C GLY A 82 -9.46 5.43 6.12
N VAL A 83 -9.59 5.41 4.79
CA VAL A 83 -9.30 6.58 3.94
C VAL A 83 -10.33 7.71 4.17
N LEU A 84 -11.62 7.37 4.37
CA LEU A 84 -12.65 8.35 4.76
C LEU A 84 -12.32 8.99 6.12
N LEU A 85 -11.94 8.19 7.12
CA LEU A 85 -11.56 8.70 8.43
C LEU A 85 -10.33 9.62 8.38
N SER A 86 -9.45 9.43 7.39
CA SER A 86 -8.29 10.32 7.18
C SER A 86 -8.67 11.65 6.51
N GLY A 87 -9.96 11.90 6.25
CA GLY A 87 -10.46 13.14 5.66
C GLY A 87 -10.29 13.22 4.15
N GLN A 88 -10.23 12.09 3.45
CA GLN A 88 -10.19 12.09 1.99
C GLN A 88 -11.60 12.05 1.39
N PRO A 89 -11.79 12.57 0.16
CA PRO A 89 -13.07 12.50 -0.54
C PRO A 89 -13.54 11.05 -0.74
N ILE A 90 -14.87 10.85 -0.78
CA ILE A 90 -15.51 9.54 -0.99
C ILE A 90 -14.95 8.83 -2.22
N LYS A 91 -14.74 9.56 -3.32
CA LYS A 91 -14.18 9.02 -4.55
C LYS A 91 -12.81 8.38 -4.32
N ILE A 92 -11.91 9.09 -3.65
CA ILE A 92 -10.57 8.60 -3.32
C ILE A 92 -10.66 7.41 -2.36
N ALA A 93 -11.56 7.46 -1.39
CA ALA A 93 -11.75 6.37 -0.44
C ALA A 93 -12.17 5.07 -1.12
N ILE A 94 -13.17 5.12 -2.00
CA ILE A 94 -13.64 3.95 -2.76
C ILE A 94 -12.52 3.45 -3.69
N GLN A 95 -11.87 4.33 -4.45
CA GLN A 95 -10.78 3.94 -5.34
C GLN A 95 -9.63 3.27 -4.59
N SER A 96 -9.25 3.80 -3.42
CA SER A 96 -8.21 3.20 -2.57
C SER A 96 -8.62 1.84 -2.04
N GLY A 97 -9.86 1.68 -1.57
CA GLY A 97 -10.37 0.40 -1.09
C GLY A 97 -10.35 -0.69 -2.16
N PHE A 98 -10.80 -0.37 -3.35
CA PHE A 98 -10.79 -1.31 -4.49
C PHE A 98 -9.37 -1.63 -4.97
N SER A 99 -8.43 -0.69 -4.87
CA SER A 99 -7.02 -0.91 -5.21
C SER A 99 -6.30 -1.80 -4.20
N LEU A 100 -6.76 -1.83 -2.95
CA LEU A 100 -6.20 -2.64 -1.86
C LEU A 100 -6.92 -3.99 -1.67
N ALA A 101 -7.77 -4.41 -2.60
CA ALA A 101 -8.61 -5.60 -2.46
C ALA A 101 -7.87 -6.94 -2.55
N GLN A 102 -6.54 -6.95 -2.59
CA GLN A 102 -5.71 -8.15 -2.71
C GLN A 102 -5.00 -8.50 -1.40
N ILE A 103 -4.70 -9.79 -1.23
CA ILE A 103 -3.78 -10.24 -0.20
C ILE A 103 -2.35 -10.02 -0.69
N GLY A 104 -1.54 -9.34 0.12
CA GLY A 104 -0.14 -9.09 -0.16
C GLY A 104 0.78 -10.27 0.21
N GLU A 105 2.03 -10.17 -0.22
CA GLU A 105 3.09 -11.16 0.00
C GLU A 105 3.41 -11.44 1.48
N PHE A 106 3.12 -10.49 2.37
CA PHE A 106 3.30 -10.70 3.81
C PHE A 106 2.43 -11.82 4.37
N ALA A 107 1.25 -12.07 3.78
CA ALA A 107 0.40 -13.18 4.18
C ALA A 107 1.09 -14.54 3.97
N PHE A 108 1.87 -14.71 2.89
CA PHE A 108 2.65 -15.92 2.67
C PHE A 108 3.74 -16.08 3.71
N SER A 109 4.45 -15.00 4.02
CA SER A 109 5.50 -15.01 5.03
C SER A 109 4.96 -15.39 6.39
N ILE A 110 3.80 -14.85 6.77
CA ILE A 110 3.13 -15.18 8.04
C ILE A 110 2.64 -16.63 8.05
N ALA A 111 1.98 -17.07 6.96
CA ALA A 111 1.50 -18.44 6.86
C ALA A 111 2.65 -19.46 6.84
N GLY A 112 3.74 -19.16 6.13
CA GLY A 112 4.95 -19.99 6.09
C GLY A 112 5.65 -20.06 7.44
N LEU A 113 5.71 -18.95 8.18
CA LEU A 113 6.22 -18.93 9.54
C LEU A 113 5.34 -19.76 10.49
N GLY A 114 4.02 -19.61 10.39
CA GLY A 114 3.08 -20.43 11.16
C GLY A 114 3.26 -21.92 10.93
N LEU A 115 3.47 -22.31 9.69
CA LEU A 115 3.76 -23.72 9.33
C LEU A 115 5.12 -24.18 9.90
N SER A 116 6.17 -23.38 9.78
CA SER A 116 7.52 -23.73 10.28
C SER A 116 7.57 -23.86 11.81
N LEU A 117 6.74 -23.11 12.52
CA LEU A 117 6.61 -23.17 13.98
C LEU A 117 5.58 -24.23 14.45
N ASN A 118 4.95 -24.97 13.55
CA ASN A 118 3.89 -25.95 13.83
C ASN A 118 2.70 -25.36 14.64
N VAL A 119 2.40 -24.05 14.46
CA VAL A 119 1.24 -23.38 15.08
C VAL A 119 0.04 -23.36 14.14
N THR A 120 0.21 -23.71 12.87
CA THR A 120 -0.85 -23.79 11.87
C THR A 120 -0.83 -25.14 11.17
N ASP A 121 -2.01 -25.59 10.73
CA ASP A 121 -2.15 -26.81 9.96
C ASP A 121 -1.52 -26.69 8.57
N GLN A 122 -1.09 -27.80 8.01
CA GLN A 122 -0.41 -27.87 6.71
C GLN A 122 -1.26 -27.37 5.53
N TYR A 123 -2.59 -27.43 5.63
CA TYR A 123 -3.51 -26.99 4.57
C TYR A 123 -3.67 -25.46 4.53
N LEU A 124 -3.34 -24.73 5.60
CA LEU A 124 -3.53 -23.28 5.65
C LEU A 124 -2.65 -22.54 4.64
N TYR A 125 -1.38 -22.94 4.54
CA TYR A 125 -0.43 -22.29 3.64
C TYR A 125 -0.86 -22.35 2.17
N PRO A 126 -1.21 -23.52 1.58
CA PRO A 126 -1.76 -23.60 0.22
C PRO A 126 -3.03 -22.78 0.01
N ILE A 127 -3.92 -22.74 1.00
CA ILE A 127 -5.14 -21.91 0.92
C ILE A 127 -4.79 -20.42 0.82
N VAL A 128 -3.90 -19.93 1.68
CA VAL A 128 -3.46 -18.52 1.66
C VAL A 128 -2.82 -18.17 0.31
N VAL A 129 -1.98 -19.04 -0.21
CA VAL A 129 -1.35 -18.87 -1.54
C VAL A 129 -2.41 -18.80 -2.63
N ALA A 130 -3.36 -19.73 -2.64
CA ALA A 130 -4.44 -19.75 -3.62
C ALA A 130 -5.30 -18.48 -3.57
N VAL A 131 -5.75 -18.06 -2.38
CA VAL A 131 -6.53 -16.84 -2.19
C VAL A 131 -5.77 -15.61 -2.67
N SER A 132 -4.47 -15.53 -2.40
CA SER A 132 -3.67 -14.40 -2.84
C SER A 132 -3.53 -14.34 -4.35
N VAL A 133 -3.26 -15.45 -5.01
CA VAL A 133 -3.18 -15.51 -6.50
C VAL A 133 -4.53 -15.10 -7.11
N ILE A 134 -5.64 -15.63 -6.58
CA ILE A 134 -6.97 -15.30 -7.06
C ILE A 134 -7.26 -13.80 -6.85
N THR A 135 -7.02 -13.27 -5.65
CA THR A 135 -7.28 -11.85 -5.37
C THR A 135 -6.41 -10.93 -6.21
N THR A 136 -5.14 -11.28 -6.44
CA THR A 136 -4.24 -10.53 -7.31
C THR A 136 -4.73 -10.53 -8.76
N PHE A 137 -5.21 -11.68 -9.26
CA PHE A 137 -5.79 -11.77 -10.61
C PHE A 137 -7.04 -10.89 -10.76
N PHE A 138 -7.88 -10.83 -9.73
CA PHE A 138 -9.09 -9.98 -9.76
C PHE A 138 -8.83 -8.50 -9.52
N THR A 139 -7.70 -8.10 -8.97
CA THR A 139 -7.38 -6.69 -8.64
C THR A 139 -7.57 -5.72 -9.80
N PRO A 140 -7.09 -5.96 -11.03
CA PRO A 140 -7.32 -5.03 -12.15
C PRO A 140 -8.81 -4.83 -12.47
N TYR A 141 -9.62 -5.86 -12.28
CA TYR A 141 -11.07 -5.78 -12.47
C TYR A 141 -11.72 -4.99 -11.34
N MET A 142 -11.26 -5.18 -10.10
CA MET A 142 -11.72 -4.41 -8.94
C MET A 142 -11.43 -2.92 -9.11
N ILE A 143 -10.22 -2.56 -9.53
CA ILE A 143 -9.85 -1.16 -9.80
C ILE A 143 -10.80 -0.53 -10.84
N ARG A 144 -11.17 -1.26 -11.89
CA ARG A 144 -12.14 -0.78 -12.89
C ARG A 144 -13.55 -0.65 -12.32
N LEU A 145 -13.94 -1.49 -11.37
CA LEU A 145 -15.24 -1.43 -10.70
C LEU A 145 -15.35 -0.28 -9.69
N ALA A 146 -14.24 0.32 -9.29
CA ALA A 146 -14.24 1.44 -8.34
C ALA A 146 -15.04 2.65 -8.85
N GLU A 147 -14.89 3.01 -10.13
CA GLU A 147 -15.58 4.17 -10.71
C GLU A 147 -17.11 3.97 -10.82
N PRO A 148 -17.64 2.86 -11.36
CA PRO A 148 -19.08 2.62 -11.36
C PRO A 148 -19.66 2.48 -9.95
N THR A 149 -18.90 1.88 -9.01
CA THR A 149 -19.32 1.77 -7.60
C THR A 149 -19.41 3.15 -6.94
N TYR A 150 -18.46 4.04 -7.21
CA TYR A 150 -18.53 5.42 -6.75
C TYR A 150 -19.79 6.14 -7.27
N LYS A 151 -20.07 6.05 -8.57
CA LYS A 151 -21.26 6.66 -9.18
C LYS A 151 -22.57 6.09 -8.60
N TRP A 152 -22.59 4.81 -8.28
CA TRP A 152 -23.72 4.18 -7.63
C TRP A 152 -23.86 4.65 -6.17
N ALA A 153 -22.77 4.68 -5.41
CA ALA A 153 -22.75 5.19 -4.05
C ALA A 153 -23.18 6.66 -3.97
N GLU A 154 -22.73 7.50 -4.91
CA GLU A 154 -23.10 8.92 -5.00
C GLU A 154 -24.60 9.14 -5.19
N ARG A 155 -25.30 8.20 -5.86
CA ARG A 155 -26.77 8.27 -6.04
C ARG A 155 -27.56 7.86 -4.79
N ILE A 156 -26.99 6.97 -3.97
CA ILE A 156 -27.65 6.43 -2.77
C ILE A 156 -27.40 7.32 -1.55
N ILE A 157 -26.23 7.95 -1.47
CA ILE A 157 -25.86 8.78 -0.31
C ILE A 157 -26.73 10.04 -0.29
N PRO A 158 -27.50 10.30 0.80
CA PRO A 158 -28.30 11.51 0.95
C PRO A 158 -27.43 12.79 0.89
N GLU A 159 -27.96 13.87 0.35
CA GLU A 159 -27.25 15.16 0.21
C GLU A 159 -26.66 15.69 1.53
N ASN A 160 -27.35 15.46 2.63
CA ASN A 160 -26.86 15.88 3.97
C ASN A 160 -25.54 15.18 4.32
N TRP A 161 -25.38 13.90 3.99
CA TRP A 161 -24.16 13.13 4.22
C TRP A 161 -23.05 13.53 3.25
N LYS A 162 -23.38 13.87 2.01
CA LYS A 162 -22.39 14.36 1.04
C LYS A 162 -21.78 15.67 1.53
N GLN A 163 -22.62 16.64 1.92
CA GLN A 163 -22.17 17.93 2.44
C GLN A 163 -21.34 17.78 3.73
N PHE A 164 -21.71 16.85 4.61
CA PHE A 164 -20.93 16.57 5.81
C PHE A 164 -19.54 16.01 5.45
N LEU A 165 -19.48 15.03 4.56
CA LEU A 165 -18.22 14.41 4.14
C LEU A 165 -17.33 15.38 3.33
N GLU A 166 -17.91 16.24 2.52
CA GLU A 166 -17.18 17.31 1.82
C GLU A 166 -16.60 18.34 2.78
N ARG A 167 -17.35 18.77 3.77
CA ARG A 167 -16.84 19.68 4.83
C ARG A 167 -15.72 19.03 5.63
N TYR A 168 -15.88 17.76 5.98
CA TYR A 168 -14.86 17.00 6.69
C TYR A 168 -13.58 16.86 5.86
N SER A 169 -13.70 16.49 4.59
CA SER A 169 -12.60 16.39 3.63
C SER A 169 -11.91 17.75 3.37
N SER A 170 -12.68 18.81 3.17
CA SER A 170 -12.13 20.16 2.94
C SER A 170 -11.38 20.68 4.15
N GLY A 171 -11.90 20.46 5.36
CA GLY A 171 -11.22 20.82 6.61
C GLY A 171 -9.88 20.11 6.80
N SER A 172 -9.84 18.81 6.50
CA SER A 172 -8.63 18.00 6.58
C SER A 172 -7.56 18.43 5.56
N ASN A 173 -7.96 18.72 4.33
CA ASN A 173 -7.04 19.17 3.29
C ASN A 173 -6.43 20.56 3.60
N THR A 174 -7.20 21.48 4.17
CA THR A 174 -6.70 22.80 4.56
C THR A 174 -5.65 22.70 5.67
N ILE A 175 -5.86 21.83 6.66
CA ILE A 175 -4.91 21.59 7.75
C ILE A 175 -3.62 20.95 7.19
N ARG A 176 -3.74 19.99 6.28
CA ARG A 176 -2.60 19.31 5.65
C ARG A 176 -1.76 20.26 4.80
N GLN A 177 -2.42 21.14 4.04
CA GLN A 177 -1.74 22.13 3.20
C GLN A 177 -1.00 23.16 4.06
N LYS A 178 -1.62 23.69 5.14
CA LYS A 178 -0.94 24.58 6.10
C LYS A 178 0.26 23.90 6.78
N SER A 179 0.14 22.61 7.14
CA SER A 179 1.24 21.85 7.74
C SER A 179 2.39 21.62 6.75
N ALA A 180 2.11 21.35 5.48
CA ALA A 180 3.11 21.20 4.44
C ALA A 180 3.86 22.51 4.19
N TRP A 181 3.14 23.64 4.08
CA TRP A 181 3.75 24.97 3.96
C TRP A 181 4.65 25.31 5.15
N ASN A 182 4.22 25.01 6.37
CA ASN A 182 5.03 25.24 7.56
C ASN A 182 6.31 24.39 7.58
N LYS A 183 6.26 23.15 7.08
CA LYS A 183 7.44 22.30 6.92
C LYS A 183 8.40 22.85 5.87
N LEU A 184 7.88 23.29 4.71
CA LEU A 184 8.68 23.93 3.65
C LEU A 184 9.34 25.21 4.13
N LEU A 185 8.59 26.09 4.82
CA LEU A 185 9.15 27.32 5.39
C LEU A 185 10.27 27.02 6.40
N LYS A 186 10.07 26.03 7.29
CA LYS A 186 11.11 25.63 8.25
C LYS A 186 12.35 25.03 7.55
N ALA A 187 12.16 24.27 6.47
CA ALA A 187 13.26 23.73 5.68
C ALA A 187 14.04 24.86 4.97
N LEU A 188 13.34 25.81 4.34
CA LEU A 188 13.97 26.98 3.70
C LEU A 188 14.75 27.83 4.69
N VAL A 189 14.20 28.10 5.88
CA VAL A 189 14.91 28.83 6.95
C VAL A 189 16.16 28.08 7.41
N ARG A 190 16.10 26.75 7.54
CA ARG A 190 17.30 25.95 7.89
C ARG A 190 18.36 26.00 6.81
N ILE A 191 17.96 25.89 5.54
CA ILE A 191 18.90 25.96 4.40
C ILE A 191 19.54 27.34 4.30
N SER A 192 18.76 28.42 4.44
CA SER A 192 19.29 29.79 4.43
C SER A 192 20.23 30.08 5.61
N ALA A 193 19.89 29.57 6.79
CA ALA A 193 20.77 29.68 7.97
C ALA A 193 22.08 28.93 7.78
N ALA A 194 22.04 27.70 7.23
CA ALA A 194 23.22 26.92 6.92
C ALA A 194 24.10 27.59 5.85
N ALA A 195 23.48 28.15 4.79
CA ALA A 195 24.21 28.89 3.75
C ALA A 195 24.87 30.18 4.31
N ALA A 196 24.19 30.90 5.19
CA ALA A 196 24.75 32.06 5.88
C ALA A 196 25.94 31.66 6.77
N PHE A 197 25.83 30.56 7.50
CA PHE A 197 26.91 30.06 8.35
C PHE A 197 28.15 29.66 7.54
N VAL A 198 27.96 28.98 6.40
CA VAL A 198 29.07 28.61 5.49
C VAL A 198 29.73 29.87 4.92
N ASN A 199 28.95 30.89 4.54
CA ASN A 199 29.49 32.13 3.99
C ASN A 199 30.30 32.96 5.02
N VAL A 200 29.89 32.93 6.29
CA VAL A 200 30.61 33.57 7.38
C VAL A 200 31.93 32.85 7.69
N THR A 201 31.93 31.51 7.67
CA THR A 201 33.11 30.72 7.94
C THR A 201 34.17 30.77 6.82
N THR A 202 33.74 30.88 5.55
CA THR A 202 34.64 31.07 4.41
C THR A 202 35.27 32.47 4.41
N LYS A 203 34.53 33.51 4.80
CA LYS A 203 35.02 34.89 4.86
C LYS A 203 35.96 35.15 6.03
N SER A 204 35.95 34.31 7.07
CA SER A 204 36.85 34.39 8.22
C SER A 204 38.22 33.68 7.99
N ARG A 205 38.36 32.95 6.86
CA ARG A 205 39.60 32.23 6.50
C ARG A 205 40.41 32.88 5.36
N SER A 206 39.88 33.94 4.78
CA SER A 206 40.56 34.82 3.82
C SER A 206 41.05 36.10 4.54
#